data_1e7e302a1e3b8dbe6c111609fd74d430
#
_entry.id   1e7e302a1e3b8dbe6c111609fd74d430
#
_cell.length_a   1.000
_cell.length_b   1.000
_cell.length_c   1.000
_cell.angle_alpha   90.00
_cell.angle_beta   90.00
_cell.angle_gamma   90.00
#
_symmetry.space_group_name_H-M   'P 1'
#
loop_
_entity.id
_entity.type
_entity.pdbx_description
1 polymer ?
#
loop_
_entity_poly.entity_id
_entity_poly.type
_entity_poly.pdbx_seq_one_letter_code
_entity_poly.pdbx_strand_id
1 'polypeptide(L)'
;MNYHHLSIEERSCIRKYYVDGLSYREIARLIGRNVSTVSREIRRNRTHMYDIPTYYPHTAQKKYLLRRSYCHRGMFHSQEIIDYIEGKLRATWSPEQIACTPCELKMPSWRTIYRWIYEKYLVNGNLKVLRRKGKSHGVKETRGKYSKGKSIRKRDKSVYSRQEAGHWEADTVVSGQGKSKACFATLAERKTRFYIAVKMPDRRAETMENAIVAALSTFPPQLVKTITCDRGTEFANWHRIEERLHCEVYFADPYCAWQKGTNENLNGLLREFYPKGRNLSRVAPATLKRNLALINARPRKVLNFHSAQELWDLELNSCCT
;
A
#
# COMPACT_ATOMS: atom_id res chain seq x y z
N MET A 1 -2.28 -7.83 33.98
CA MET A 1 -2.06 -9.29 34.13
C MET A 1 -2.30 -9.98 32.81
N ASN A 2 -1.27 -10.63 32.25
CA ASN A 2 -1.43 -11.46 31.05
C ASN A 2 -2.18 -12.75 31.42
N TYR A 3 -3.41 -12.88 30.94
CA TYR A 3 -4.20 -14.10 31.15
C TYR A 3 -3.69 -15.23 30.25
N HIS A 4 -3.23 -16.33 30.86
CA HIS A 4 -2.84 -17.54 30.15
C HIS A 4 -3.83 -18.67 30.45
N HIS A 5 -4.26 -19.35 29.38
CA HIS A 5 -5.11 -20.55 29.50
C HIS A 5 -4.31 -21.70 30.17
N LEU A 6 -5.03 -22.65 30.79
CA LEU A 6 -4.40 -23.83 31.36
C LEU A 6 -3.71 -24.66 30.28
N SER A 7 -2.49 -25.09 30.54
CA SER A 7 -1.74 -26.02 29.69
C SER A 7 -2.19 -27.47 29.90
N ILE A 8 -1.71 -28.39 29.05
CA ILE A 8 -2.01 -29.83 29.22
C ILE A 8 -1.32 -30.39 30.46
N GLU A 9 -0.15 -29.89 30.80
CA GLU A 9 0.62 -30.25 32.01
C GLU A 9 -0.15 -29.83 33.26
N GLU A 10 -0.63 -28.59 33.33
CA GLU A 10 -1.46 -28.10 34.43
C GLU A 10 -2.76 -28.91 34.57
N ARG A 11 -3.37 -29.33 33.48
CA ARG A 11 -4.53 -30.23 33.47
C ARG A 11 -4.19 -31.62 34.03
N SER A 12 -2.99 -32.11 33.72
CA SER A 12 -2.52 -33.39 34.23
C SER A 12 -2.29 -33.33 35.76
N CYS A 13 -1.70 -32.24 36.23
CA CYS A 13 -1.57 -32.00 37.69
C CYS A 13 -2.94 -31.90 38.38
N ILE A 14 -3.89 -31.16 37.80
CA ILE A 14 -5.25 -31.06 38.30
C ILE A 14 -5.88 -32.48 38.47
N ARG A 15 -5.71 -33.35 37.43
CA ARG A 15 -6.26 -34.71 37.52
C ARG A 15 -5.61 -35.48 38.66
N LYS A 16 -4.29 -35.47 38.76
CA LYS A 16 -3.56 -36.21 39.81
C LYS A 16 -4.09 -35.81 41.20
N TYR A 17 -4.04 -34.54 41.51
CA TYR A 17 -4.46 -34.02 42.80
C TYR A 17 -5.95 -34.20 43.08
N TYR A 18 -6.78 -34.13 42.05
CA TYR A 18 -8.21 -34.37 42.16
C TYR A 18 -8.53 -35.84 42.54
N VAL A 19 -7.80 -36.80 41.96
CA VAL A 19 -7.90 -38.23 42.26
C VAL A 19 -7.37 -38.53 43.67
N ASP A 20 -6.28 -37.81 44.08
CA ASP A 20 -5.70 -37.93 45.41
C ASP A 20 -6.60 -37.31 46.52
N GLY A 21 -7.77 -36.76 46.16
CA GLY A 21 -8.79 -36.23 47.08
C GLY A 21 -8.52 -34.81 47.58
N LEU A 22 -7.56 -34.06 46.99
CA LEU A 22 -7.26 -32.69 47.40
C LEU A 22 -8.41 -31.74 47.09
N SER A 23 -8.62 -30.77 47.98
CA SER A 23 -9.60 -29.71 47.77
C SER A 23 -9.21 -28.80 46.59
N TYR A 24 -10.18 -28.14 45.92
CA TYR A 24 -9.89 -27.19 44.86
C TYR A 24 -8.98 -26.02 45.26
N ARG A 25 -8.95 -25.66 46.57
CA ARG A 25 -8.05 -24.63 47.10
C ARG A 25 -6.60 -25.12 47.15
N GLU A 26 -6.36 -26.34 47.58
CA GLU A 26 -5.04 -26.96 47.61
C GLU A 26 -4.51 -27.18 46.20
N ILE A 27 -5.33 -27.72 45.28
CA ILE A 27 -4.97 -27.88 43.87
C ILE A 27 -4.56 -26.52 43.27
N ALA A 28 -5.36 -25.49 43.51
CA ALA A 28 -5.08 -24.15 42.99
C ALA A 28 -3.75 -23.58 43.51
N ARG A 29 -3.46 -23.77 44.78
CA ARG A 29 -2.18 -23.38 45.42
C ARG A 29 -1.01 -24.11 44.79
N LEU A 30 -1.11 -25.43 44.60
CA LEU A 30 -0.04 -26.26 44.04
C LEU A 30 0.30 -25.94 42.58
N ILE A 31 -0.69 -25.58 41.77
CA ILE A 31 -0.47 -25.21 40.35
C ILE A 31 -0.30 -23.69 40.11
N GLY A 32 -0.28 -22.89 41.21
CA GLY A 32 -0.12 -21.43 41.09
C GLY A 32 -1.27 -20.70 40.35
N ARG A 33 -2.51 -21.20 40.46
CA ARG A 33 -3.70 -20.65 39.78
C ARG A 33 -4.78 -20.26 40.79
N ASN A 34 -5.73 -19.43 40.32
CA ASN A 34 -6.88 -19.07 41.15
C ASN A 34 -7.83 -20.27 41.33
N VAL A 35 -8.41 -20.41 42.53
CA VAL A 35 -9.36 -21.46 42.88
C VAL A 35 -10.54 -21.51 41.89
N SER A 36 -11.04 -20.34 41.44
CA SER A 36 -12.13 -20.26 40.47
C SER A 36 -11.72 -20.83 39.10
N THR A 37 -10.44 -20.82 38.75
CA THR A 37 -9.92 -21.42 37.50
C THR A 37 -10.02 -22.94 37.58
N VAL A 38 -9.57 -23.54 38.66
CA VAL A 38 -9.63 -24.99 38.91
C VAL A 38 -11.06 -25.47 38.98
N SER A 39 -11.91 -24.78 39.73
CA SER A 39 -13.34 -25.12 39.88
C SER A 39 -14.06 -25.08 38.52
N ARG A 40 -13.88 -24.02 37.75
CA ARG A 40 -14.47 -23.90 36.41
C ARG A 40 -13.94 -24.95 35.43
N GLU A 41 -12.64 -25.25 35.47
CA GLU A 41 -12.02 -26.27 34.61
C GLU A 41 -12.63 -27.67 34.90
N ILE A 42 -12.71 -28.08 36.15
CA ILE A 42 -13.28 -29.38 36.55
C ILE A 42 -14.76 -29.41 36.19
N ARG A 43 -15.57 -28.43 36.64
CA ARG A 43 -17.02 -28.39 36.34
C ARG A 43 -17.33 -28.45 34.85
N ARG A 44 -16.57 -27.77 34.03
CA ARG A 44 -16.78 -27.66 32.58
C ARG A 44 -16.37 -28.92 31.82
N ASN A 45 -15.45 -29.70 32.34
CA ASN A 45 -14.81 -30.78 31.61
C ASN A 45 -14.97 -32.15 32.25
N ARG A 46 -15.54 -32.25 33.50
CA ARG A 46 -15.82 -33.56 34.12
C ARG A 46 -16.77 -34.35 33.23
N THR A 47 -16.56 -35.63 33.22
CA THR A 47 -17.42 -36.63 32.60
C THR A 47 -17.94 -37.56 33.67
N HIS A 48 -19.10 -38.18 33.45
CA HIS A 48 -19.63 -39.22 34.33
C HIS A 48 -19.30 -40.56 33.71
N MET A 49 -18.63 -41.39 34.45
CA MET A 49 -18.35 -42.79 34.10
C MET A 49 -18.84 -43.65 35.24
N TYR A 50 -19.85 -44.50 35.00
CA TYR A 50 -20.51 -45.30 36.01
C TYR A 50 -20.97 -44.44 37.22
N ASP A 51 -21.60 -43.28 36.95
CA ASP A 51 -22.09 -42.30 37.95
C ASP A 51 -21.00 -41.64 38.82
N ILE A 52 -19.71 -41.94 38.56
CA ILE A 52 -18.60 -41.30 39.27
C ILE A 52 -18.10 -40.12 38.43
N PRO A 53 -18.11 -38.90 39.00
CA PRO A 53 -17.57 -37.73 38.29
C PRO A 53 -16.06 -37.84 38.12
N THR A 54 -15.63 -37.98 36.87
CA THR A 54 -14.20 -38.17 36.52
C THR A 54 -13.72 -37.03 35.65
N TYR A 55 -12.48 -36.59 35.86
CA TYR A 55 -11.83 -35.55 35.04
C TYR A 55 -10.64 -36.15 34.28
N TYR A 56 -10.64 -35.96 32.95
CA TYR A 56 -9.55 -36.44 32.05
C TYR A 56 -8.88 -35.28 31.34
N PRO A 57 -7.55 -35.06 31.54
CA PRO A 57 -6.80 -33.94 30.95
C PRO A 57 -6.90 -33.85 29.44
N HIS A 58 -6.70 -34.97 28.73
CA HIS A 58 -6.78 -35.04 27.27
C HIS A 58 -8.17 -34.71 26.72
N THR A 59 -9.23 -35.20 27.41
CA THR A 59 -10.60 -34.87 27.04
C THR A 59 -10.89 -33.39 27.28
N ALA A 60 -10.43 -32.85 28.41
CA ALA A 60 -10.54 -31.43 28.71
C ALA A 60 -9.80 -30.56 27.69
N GLN A 61 -8.60 -30.98 27.29
CA GLN A 61 -7.83 -30.31 26.26
C GLN A 61 -8.53 -30.35 24.89
N LYS A 62 -9.06 -31.51 24.47
CA LYS A 62 -9.83 -31.62 23.23
C LYS A 62 -11.07 -30.71 23.26
N LYS A 63 -11.84 -30.73 24.34
CA LYS A 63 -13.01 -29.85 24.54
C LYS A 63 -12.62 -28.37 24.53
N TYR A 64 -11.45 -28.02 25.12
CA TYR A 64 -10.91 -26.66 25.08
C TYR A 64 -10.55 -26.22 23.65
N LEU A 65 -9.79 -27.05 22.91
CA LEU A 65 -9.41 -26.74 21.53
C LEU A 65 -10.65 -26.63 20.63
N LEU A 66 -11.64 -27.50 20.78
CA LEU A 66 -12.90 -27.44 20.06
C LEU A 66 -13.66 -26.14 20.36
N ARG A 67 -13.84 -25.80 21.64
CA ARG A 67 -14.48 -24.52 22.02
C ARG A 67 -13.70 -23.32 21.47
N ARG A 68 -12.38 -23.39 21.48
CA ARG A 68 -11.54 -22.33 20.95
C ARG A 68 -11.65 -22.22 19.41
N SER A 69 -11.83 -23.33 18.71
CA SER A 69 -12.07 -23.32 17.26
C SER A 69 -13.41 -22.66 16.89
N TYR A 70 -14.41 -22.73 17.77
CA TYR A 70 -15.68 -21.99 17.60
C TYR A 70 -15.60 -20.51 18.06
N CYS A 71 -14.56 -20.12 18.83
CA CYS A 71 -14.33 -18.72 19.19
C CYS A 71 -13.67 -17.94 18.03
N HIS A 72 -14.02 -18.27 16.79
CA HIS A 72 -13.65 -17.42 15.67
C HIS A 72 -14.30 -16.07 15.87
N ARG A 73 -13.50 -15.03 15.90
CA ARG A 73 -13.95 -13.71 15.53
C ARG A 73 -14.24 -13.78 14.04
N GLY A 74 -15.41 -14.30 13.69
CA GLY A 74 -15.90 -14.35 12.33
C GLY A 74 -15.93 -12.96 11.72
N MET A 75 -16.12 -12.91 10.44
CA MET A 75 -16.33 -11.68 9.70
C MET A 75 -17.76 -11.19 10.01
N PHE A 76 -17.93 -10.43 11.12
CA PHE A 76 -19.21 -9.85 11.53
C PHE A 76 -19.41 -8.49 10.84
N HIS A 77 -19.49 -8.50 9.52
CA HIS A 77 -19.78 -7.30 8.74
C HIS A 77 -20.85 -7.63 7.71
N SER A 78 -21.67 -6.62 7.37
CA SER A 78 -22.70 -6.78 6.34
C SER A 78 -22.08 -7.11 4.98
N GLN A 79 -22.84 -7.79 4.12
CA GLN A 79 -22.39 -8.10 2.76
C GLN A 79 -22.02 -6.82 1.99
N GLU A 80 -22.73 -5.73 2.23
CA GLU A 80 -22.46 -4.42 1.65
C GLU A 80 -21.01 -3.93 1.92
N ILE A 81 -20.53 -4.09 3.17
CA ILE A 81 -19.15 -3.73 3.54
C ILE A 81 -18.14 -4.62 2.82
N ILE A 82 -18.44 -5.91 2.69
CA ILE A 82 -17.60 -6.87 1.99
C ILE A 82 -17.48 -6.49 0.52
N ASP A 83 -18.62 -6.24 -0.13
CA ASP A 83 -18.68 -5.87 -1.56
C ASP A 83 -17.99 -4.54 -1.83
N TYR A 84 -18.14 -3.56 -0.94
CA TYR A 84 -17.42 -2.31 -0.99
C TYR A 84 -15.91 -2.52 -0.91
N ILE A 85 -15.43 -3.29 0.10
CA ILE A 85 -14.00 -3.57 0.27
C ILE A 85 -13.45 -4.30 -0.96
N GLU A 86 -14.13 -5.34 -1.46
CA GLU A 86 -13.69 -6.07 -2.64
C GLU A 86 -13.66 -5.20 -3.89
N GLY A 87 -14.67 -4.34 -4.10
CA GLY A 87 -14.71 -3.36 -5.18
C GLY A 87 -13.51 -2.42 -5.16
N LYS A 88 -13.17 -1.88 -3.97
CA LYS A 88 -12.00 -1.00 -3.79
C LYS A 88 -10.67 -1.75 -3.94
N LEU A 89 -10.56 -3.00 -3.47
CA LEU A 89 -9.38 -3.85 -3.71
C LEU A 89 -9.17 -4.12 -5.21
N ARG A 90 -10.25 -4.38 -5.96
CA ARG A 90 -10.20 -4.53 -7.44
C ARG A 90 -9.84 -3.21 -8.13
N ALA A 91 -10.26 -2.06 -7.59
CA ALA A 91 -9.82 -0.73 -8.02
C ALA A 91 -8.39 -0.39 -7.53
N THR A 92 -7.66 -1.37 -7.00
CA THR A 92 -6.25 -1.29 -6.61
C THR A 92 -5.97 -0.45 -5.35
N TRP A 93 -6.97 -0.19 -4.52
CA TRP A 93 -6.76 0.46 -3.23
C TRP A 93 -6.10 -0.50 -2.24
N SER A 94 -5.23 0.03 -1.38
CA SER A 94 -4.68 -0.76 -0.27
C SER A 94 -5.69 -0.86 0.88
N PRO A 95 -5.59 -1.88 1.75
CA PRO A 95 -6.41 -1.96 2.96
C PRO A 95 -6.37 -0.70 3.85
N GLU A 96 -5.23 -0.01 3.92
CA GLU A 96 -5.11 1.25 4.67
C GLU A 96 -5.92 2.36 4.01
N GLN A 97 -5.87 2.49 2.69
CA GLN A 97 -6.67 3.46 1.94
C GLN A 97 -8.17 3.22 2.12
N ILE A 98 -8.60 1.96 2.09
CA ILE A 98 -10.02 1.59 2.27
C ILE A 98 -10.51 1.93 3.68
N ALA A 99 -9.72 1.58 4.71
CA ALA A 99 -10.11 1.77 6.09
C ALA A 99 -10.08 3.23 6.56
N CYS A 100 -9.23 4.07 5.96
CA CYS A 100 -8.99 5.44 6.42
C CYS A 100 -9.67 6.51 5.54
N THR A 101 -10.25 6.13 4.40
CA THR A 101 -11.03 7.07 3.58
C THR A 101 -12.41 7.23 4.19
N PRO A 102 -12.89 8.46 4.42
CA PRO A 102 -14.22 8.69 4.93
C PRO A 102 -15.29 8.04 4.04
N CYS A 103 -16.21 7.31 4.65
CA CYS A 103 -17.39 6.74 4.00
C CYS A 103 -18.50 6.55 5.04
N GLU A 104 -19.73 6.38 4.58
CA GLU A 104 -20.90 6.20 5.46
C GLU A 104 -20.89 4.83 6.18
N LEU A 105 -20.13 3.86 5.65
CA LEU A 105 -20.05 2.51 6.19
C LEU A 105 -19.05 2.44 7.35
N LYS A 106 -19.38 1.68 8.40
CA LYS A 106 -18.47 1.43 9.53
C LYS A 106 -17.38 0.46 9.13
N MET A 107 -16.29 0.97 8.53
CA MET A 107 -15.20 0.16 8.03
C MET A 107 -14.42 -0.57 9.15
N PRO A 108 -14.00 -1.83 8.90
CA PRO A 108 -13.06 -2.52 9.77
C PRO A 108 -11.67 -1.89 9.69
N SER A 109 -10.83 -2.15 10.70
CA SER A 109 -9.44 -1.70 10.65
C SER A 109 -8.69 -2.30 9.46
N TRP A 110 -7.71 -1.58 8.92
CA TRP A 110 -6.88 -2.07 7.81
C TRP A 110 -6.17 -3.40 8.13
N ARG A 111 -5.79 -3.63 9.41
CA ARG A 111 -5.23 -4.91 9.86
C ARG A 111 -6.22 -6.05 9.73
N THR A 112 -7.49 -5.78 10.02
CA THR A 112 -8.58 -6.75 9.84
C THR A 112 -8.77 -7.08 8.37
N ILE A 113 -8.74 -6.08 7.47
CA ILE A 113 -8.87 -6.30 6.01
C ILE A 113 -7.69 -7.17 5.50
N TYR A 114 -6.44 -6.88 5.90
CA TYR A 114 -5.30 -7.73 5.55
C TYR A 114 -5.50 -9.17 6.04
N ARG A 115 -5.90 -9.36 7.30
CA ARG A 115 -6.17 -10.69 7.85
C ARG A 115 -7.21 -11.44 7.02
N TRP A 116 -8.30 -10.80 6.64
CA TRP A 116 -9.36 -11.41 5.84
C TRP A 116 -8.87 -11.82 4.44
N ILE A 117 -7.96 -11.06 3.83
CA ILE A 117 -7.34 -11.44 2.56
C ILE A 117 -6.47 -12.69 2.75
N TYR A 118 -5.62 -12.75 3.80
CA TYR A 118 -4.77 -13.90 4.08
C TYR A 118 -5.54 -15.14 4.51
N GLU A 119 -6.64 -14.98 5.24
CA GLU A 119 -7.55 -16.06 5.65
C GLU A 119 -8.53 -16.46 4.54
N LYS A 120 -8.40 -15.88 3.34
CA LYS A 120 -9.22 -16.13 2.13
C LYS A 120 -10.70 -15.74 2.23
N TYR A 121 -11.08 -14.93 3.20
CA TYR A 121 -12.46 -14.41 3.32
C TYR A 121 -12.76 -13.31 2.29
N LEU A 122 -11.75 -12.59 1.81
CA LEU A 122 -11.87 -11.56 0.77
C LEU A 122 -11.10 -11.96 -0.49
N VAL A 123 -11.64 -11.63 -1.63
CA VAL A 123 -11.04 -11.86 -2.98
C VAL A 123 -10.46 -13.28 -3.16
N ASN A 124 -11.02 -14.27 -2.47
CA ASN A 124 -10.53 -15.67 -2.45
C ASN A 124 -9.04 -15.80 -2.08
N GLY A 125 -8.51 -14.88 -1.26
CA GLY A 125 -7.08 -14.84 -0.90
C GLY A 125 -6.15 -14.43 -2.02
N ASN A 126 -6.65 -13.79 -3.07
CA ASN A 126 -5.83 -13.36 -4.20
C ASN A 126 -4.93 -12.18 -3.82
N LEU A 127 -3.66 -12.45 -3.47
CA LEU A 127 -2.68 -11.43 -3.10
C LEU A 127 -2.28 -10.51 -4.27
N LYS A 128 -2.68 -10.80 -5.51
CA LYS A 128 -2.41 -9.93 -6.67
C LYS A 128 -3.13 -8.59 -6.59
N VAL A 129 -4.18 -8.48 -5.76
CA VAL A 129 -4.87 -7.20 -5.49
C VAL A 129 -4.02 -6.24 -4.65
N LEU A 130 -3.03 -6.76 -3.92
CA LEU A 130 -2.12 -5.96 -3.12
C LEU A 130 -0.94 -5.43 -3.94
N ARG A 131 -0.48 -4.22 -3.64
CA ARG A 131 0.61 -3.54 -4.35
C ARG A 131 1.85 -4.43 -4.55
N ARG A 132 2.30 -5.13 -3.51
CA ARG A 132 3.52 -5.95 -3.54
C ARG A 132 3.31 -7.37 -4.06
N LYS A 133 2.06 -7.80 -4.25
CA LYS A 133 1.73 -9.14 -4.77
C LYS A 133 2.49 -10.28 -4.09
N GLY A 134 2.84 -10.12 -2.81
CA GLY A 134 3.63 -11.08 -2.03
C GLY A 134 5.16 -11.08 -2.30
N LYS A 135 5.70 -10.12 -3.06
CA LYS A 135 7.13 -10.06 -3.40
C LYS A 135 7.93 -9.10 -2.51
N SER A 136 9.17 -9.46 -2.15
CA SER A 136 10.13 -8.62 -1.44
C SER A 136 11.02 -7.81 -2.41
N HIS A 137 11.69 -6.75 -1.91
CA HIS A 137 12.54 -5.86 -2.71
C HIS A 137 13.94 -6.43 -3.00
N GLY A 138 14.48 -6.12 -4.17
CA GLY A 138 15.88 -6.25 -4.51
C GLY A 138 16.29 -5.49 -5.78
N VAL A 139 17.52 -4.94 -5.75
CA VAL A 139 18.48 -4.54 -6.80
C VAL A 139 18.80 -3.05 -6.93
N LYS A 140 20.11 -2.73 -6.91
CA LYS A 140 20.77 -1.43 -7.14
C LYS A 140 20.94 -1.14 -8.64
N GLU A 141 20.85 0.14 -9.03
CA GLU A 141 21.00 0.62 -10.41
C GLU A 141 22.26 1.49 -10.58
N THR A 142 22.96 1.34 -11.71
CA THR A 142 24.16 2.13 -12.10
C THR A 142 23.93 2.76 -13.46
N ARG A 143 23.97 4.14 -13.59
CA ARG A 143 23.85 4.87 -14.85
C ARG A 143 24.80 6.08 -14.92
N GLY A 144 25.18 6.46 -16.18
CA GLY A 144 26.13 7.52 -16.51
C GLY A 144 25.60 8.95 -16.29
N LYS A 145 26.52 9.92 -16.33
CA LYS A 145 26.31 11.33 -15.95
C LYS A 145 26.19 12.26 -17.18
N TYR A 146 25.11 13.10 -17.20
CA TYR A 146 25.03 14.29 -18.02
C TYR A 146 25.21 15.54 -17.13
N SER A 147 26.09 16.51 -17.50
CA SER A 147 26.50 17.58 -16.58
C SER A 147 25.95 18.97 -16.91
N LYS A 148 25.08 19.12 -17.94
CA LYS A 148 24.57 20.43 -18.38
C LYS A 148 23.17 20.71 -17.75
N GLY A 149 22.85 22.00 -17.54
CA GLY A 149 21.56 22.51 -17.05
C GLY A 149 21.61 23.09 -15.63
N LYS A 150 20.52 23.75 -15.22
CA LYS A 150 20.40 24.39 -13.89
C LYS A 150 20.37 23.34 -12.78
N SER A 151 21.28 23.44 -11.79
CA SER A 151 21.26 22.53 -10.63
C SER A 151 20.00 22.77 -9.78
N ILE A 152 19.42 21.70 -9.22
CA ILE A 152 18.31 21.77 -8.27
C ILE A 152 18.59 22.68 -7.07
N ARG A 153 19.88 22.93 -6.75
CA ARG A 153 20.29 23.84 -5.66
C ARG A 153 19.93 25.29 -5.93
N LYS A 154 19.72 25.67 -7.21
CA LYS A 154 19.26 27.01 -7.62
C LYS A 154 17.74 27.15 -7.61
N ARG A 155 17.01 26.04 -7.44
CA ARG A 155 15.55 26.04 -7.35
C ARG A 155 15.12 26.69 -6.03
N ASP A 156 14.07 27.53 -6.07
CA ASP A 156 13.54 28.17 -4.88
C ASP A 156 13.25 27.16 -3.77
N LYS A 157 13.60 27.54 -2.54
CA LYS A 157 13.42 26.70 -1.36
C LYS A 157 11.93 26.48 -1.01
N SER A 158 11.06 27.43 -1.38
CA SER A 158 9.60 27.31 -1.21
C SER A 158 9.02 26.05 -1.85
N VAL A 159 9.60 25.62 -2.98
CA VAL A 159 9.21 24.39 -3.71
C VAL A 159 9.34 23.12 -2.85
N TYR A 160 10.22 23.13 -1.82
CA TYR A 160 10.35 21.99 -0.91
C TYR A 160 9.17 21.84 0.03
N SER A 161 8.48 22.94 0.38
CA SER A 161 7.30 22.94 1.24
C SER A 161 6.09 22.25 0.62
N ARG A 162 6.05 22.17 -0.73
CA ARG A 162 4.95 21.58 -1.50
C ARG A 162 3.58 22.24 -1.24
N GLN A 163 3.59 23.52 -0.88
CA GLN A 163 2.35 24.27 -0.63
C GLN A 163 1.77 24.85 -1.92
N GLU A 164 2.61 25.04 -2.93
CA GLU A 164 2.24 25.60 -4.22
C GLU A 164 2.17 24.54 -5.31
N ALA A 165 1.14 24.59 -6.18
CA ALA A 165 1.02 23.71 -7.35
C ALA A 165 1.82 24.26 -8.54
N GLY A 166 2.09 23.39 -9.52
CA GLY A 166 2.82 23.75 -10.73
C GLY A 166 4.29 23.34 -10.71
N HIS A 167 4.72 22.57 -9.71
CA HIS A 167 6.08 22.06 -9.63
C HIS A 167 6.12 20.57 -9.95
N TRP A 168 6.69 20.23 -11.09
CA TRP A 168 6.69 18.89 -11.65
C TRP A 168 8.02 18.15 -11.46
N GLU A 169 7.97 16.84 -11.32
CA GLU A 169 9.10 15.93 -11.41
C GLU A 169 8.96 15.09 -12.68
N ALA A 170 9.97 15.08 -13.56
CA ALA A 170 9.96 14.29 -14.78
C ALA A 170 10.94 13.09 -14.70
N ASP A 171 10.54 11.95 -15.28
CA ASP A 171 11.34 10.72 -15.32
C ASP A 171 10.96 9.84 -16.51
N THR A 172 11.69 8.76 -16.72
CA THR A 172 11.43 7.79 -17.79
C THR A 172 11.18 6.39 -17.23
N VAL A 173 10.10 5.77 -17.65
CA VAL A 173 9.83 4.36 -17.38
C VAL A 173 10.06 3.54 -18.64
N VAL A 174 11.15 2.76 -18.68
CA VAL A 174 11.60 2.01 -19.86
C VAL A 174 10.98 0.62 -19.96
N SER A 175 10.88 0.11 -21.21
CA SER A 175 10.58 -1.30 -21.52
C SER A 175 11.61 -2.26 -20.92
N GLY A 176 11.29 -3.55 -20.90
CA GLY A 176 12.27 -4.58 -20.60
C GLY A 176 13.41 -4.60 -21.60
N GLN A 177 14.63 -4.82 -21.09
CA GLN A 177 15.84 -4.93 -21.90
C GLN A 177 15.64 -5.93 -23.05
N GLY A 178 16.01 -5.56 -24.28
CA GLY A 178 15.84 -6.39 -25.48
C GLY A 178 14.40 -6.51 -26.00
N LYS A 179 13.39 -5.93 -25.33
CA LYS A 179 11.97 -6.05 -25.74
C LYS A 179 11.53 -4.98 -26.74
N SER A 180 11.77 -3.71 -26.42
CA SER A 180 11.49 -2.58 -27.33
C SER A 180 12.16 -1.30 -26.82
N LYS A 181 12.31 -0.30 -27.72
CA LYS A 181 12.77 1.04 -27.36
C LYS A 181 11.66 1.89 -26.72
N ALA A 182 10.40 1.48 -26.81
CA ALA A 182 9.26 2.22 -26.27
C ALA A 182 9.37 2.40 -24.76
N CYS A 183 9.00 3.59 -24.29
CA CYS A 183 9.05 3.98 -22.88
C CYS A 183 7.89 4.92 -22.55
N PHE A 184 7.76 5.29 -21.29
CA PHE A 184 6.85 6.34 -20.85
C PHE A 184 7.65 7.53 -20.35
N ALA A 185 7.36 8.75 -20.83
CA ALA A 185 7.64 9.96 -20.10
C ALA A 185 6.66 10.05 -18.94
N THR A 186 7.14 10.28 -17.74
CA THR A 186 6.30 10.36 -16.55
C THR A 186 6.49 11.71 -15.86
N LEU A 187 5.37 12.31 -15.48
CA LEU A 187 5.32 13.63 -14.87
C LEU A 187 4.53 13.53 -13.56
N ALA A 188 5.10 14.01 -12.48
CA ALA A 188 4.48 13.98 -11.16
C ALA A 188 4.40 15.39 -10.60
N GLU A 189 3.21 15.90 -10.34
CA GLU A 189 3.02 17.17 -9.66
C GLU A 189 3.31 17.01 -8.16
N ARG A 190 4.03 17.97 -7.56
CA ARG A 190 4.62 17.79 -6.22
C ARG A 190 3.65 18.03 -5.07
N LYS A 191 2.68 18.95 -5.19
CA LYS A 191 1.69 19.28 -4.16
C LYS A 191 0.59 18.22 -4.14
N THR A 192 -0.12 18.08 -5.25
CA THR A 192 -1.31 17.22 -5.37
C THR A 192 -0.97 15.74 -5.61
N ARG A 193 0.28 15.45 -6.00
CA ARG A 193 0.71 14.11 -6.43
C ARG A 193 0.02 13.64 -7.72
N PHE A 194 -0.58 14.56 -8.48
CA PHE A 194 -1.16 14.24 -9.78
C PHE A 194 -0.12 13.66 -10.72
N TYR A 195 -0.49 12.63 -11.47
CA TYR A 195 0.47 11.82 -12.21
C TYR A 195 0.03 11.62 -13.65
N ILE A 196 0.96 11.89 -14.55
CA ILE A 196 0.79 11.74 -16.01
C ILE A 196 1.85 10.76 -16.52
N ALA A 197 1.49 9.94 -17.50
CA ALA A 197 2.44 9.17 -18.27
C ALA A 197 2.07 9.22 -19.75
N VAL A 198 3.04 9.55 -20.59
CA VAL A 198 2.91 9.62 -22.04
C VAL A 198 3.74 8.52 -22.68
N LYS A 199 3.14 7.74 -23.56
CA LYS A 199 3.84 6.69 -24.31
C LYS A 199 4.72 7.32 -25.38
N MET A 200 6.00 6.95 -25.39
CA MET A 200 6.97 7.39 -26.39
C MET A 200 7.51 6.17 -27.17
N PRO A 201 7.85 6.34 -28.45
CA PRO A 201 8.45 5.28 -29.27
C PRO A 201 9.87 4.95 -28.84
N ASP A 202 10.62 5.95 -28.34
CA ASP A 202 11.99 5.83 -27.89
C ASP A 202 12.35 6.86 -26.79
N ARG A 203 13.61 6.85 -26.33
CA ARG A 203 14.17 7.73 -25.28
C ARG A 203 14.97 8.91 -25.84
N ARG A 204 14.73 9.35 -27.06
CA ARG A 204 15.43 10.50 -27.64
C ARG A 204 15.00 11.80 -26.96
N ALA A 205 15.92 12.78 -26.92
CA ALA A 205 15.63 14.08 -26.32
C ALA A 205 14.46 14.82 -26.98
N GLU A 206 14.34 14.75 -28.28
CA GLU A 206 13.24 15.33 -29.04
C GLU A 206 11.88 14.68 -28.71
N THR A 207 11.87 13.35 -28.61
CA THR A 207 10.66 12.60 -28.24
C THR A 207 10.22 12.93 -26.81
N MET A 208 11.15 13.07 -25.88
CA MET A 208 10.90 13.46 -24.50
C MET A 208 10.38 14.91 -24.43
N GLU A 209 11.03 15.85 -25.11
CA GLU A 209 10.61 17.25 -25.22
C GLU A 209 9.15 17.33 -25.68
N ASN A 210 8.82 16.70 -26.83
CA ASN A 210 7.47 16.72 -27.37
C ASN A 210 6.44 16.07 -26.42
N ALA A 211 6.81 14.99 -25.74
CA ALA A 211 5.90 14.34 -24.77
C ALA A 211 5.61 15.23 -23.56
N ILE A 212 6.63 15.90 -22.99
CA ILE A 212 6.47 16.82 -21.87
C ILE A 212 5.63 18.02 -22.27
N VAL A 213 5.98 18.66 -23.40
CA VAL A 213 5.26 19.84 -23.87
C VAL A 213 3.80 19.50 -24.18
N ALA A 214 3.53 18.44 -24.93
CA ALA A 214 2.16 18.02 -25.23
C ALA A 214 1.32 17.73 -23.98
N ALA A 215 1.94 17.17 -22.94
CA ALA A 215 1.23 16.87 -21.70
C ALA A 215 0.95 18.12 -20.85
N LEU A 216 1.92 19.03 -20.73
CA LEU A 216 1.81 20.17 -19.81
C LEU A 216 1.18 21.41 -20.43
N SER A 217 1.24 21.58 -21.77
CA SER A 217 0.59 22.70 -22.46
C SER A 217 -0.94 22.66 -22.40
N THR A 218 -1.51 21.56 -21.93
CA THR A 218 -2.98 21.45 -21.71
C THR A 218 -3.43 22.12 -20.41
N PHE A 219 -2.48 22.56 -19.55
CA PHE A 219 -2.76 23.19 -18.27
C PHE A 219 -2.48 24.70 -18.31
N PRO A 220 -3.13 25.47 -17.45
CA PRO A 220 -2.82 26.88 -17.27
C PRO A 220 -1.34 27.10 -16.94
N PRO A 221 -0.67 28.15 -17.45
CA PRO A 221 0.74 28.41 -17.20
C PRO A 221 1.10 28.51 -15.69
N GLN A 222 0.15 28.96 -14.86
CA GLN A 222 0.31 29.06 -13.41
C GLN A 222 0.54 27.69 -12.75
N LEU A 223 0.13 26.61 -13.40
CA LEU A 223 0.30 25.24 -12.95
C LEU A 223 1.48 24.52 -13.61
N VAL A 224 2.35 25.26 -14.34
CA VAL A 224 3.56 24.75 -14.98
C VAL A 224 4.73 25.69 -14.71
N LYS A 225 5.21 25.72 -13.47
CA LYS A 225 6.24 26.67 -13.00
C LYS A 225 7.64 26.09 -13.12
N THR A 226 7.85 24.88 -12.63
CA THR A 226 9.16 24.22 -12.68
C THR A 226 9.06 22.74 -12.99
N ILE A 227 10.07 22.22 -13.68
CA ILE A 227 10.23 20.78 -13.96
C ILE A 227 11.57 20.33 -13.38
N THR A 228 11.57 19.27 -12.58
CA THR A 228 12.79 18.67 -12.03
C THR A 228 13.05 17.33 -12.70
N CYS A 229 14.20 17.23 -13.38
CA CYS A 229 14.64 16.05 -14.12
C CYS A 229 15.85 15.39 -13.45
N ASP A 230 16.17 14.15 -13.83
CA ASP A 230 17.51 13.62 -13.60
C ASP A 230 18.46 14.07 -14.74
N ARG A 231 19.74 13.66 -14.64
CA ARG A 231 20.75 13.98 -15.63
C ARG A 231 20.80 12.95 -16.76
N GLY A 232 19.62 12.47 -17.20
CA GLY A 232 19.49 11.60 -18.35
C GLY A 232 19.67 12.36 -19.68
N THR A 233 20.24 11.70 -20.68
CA THR A 233 20.41 12.29 -22.02
C THR A 233 19.08 12.62 -22.72
N GLU A 234 17.98 11.99 -22.29
CA GLU A 234 16.63 12.27 -22.75
C GLU A 234 16.14 13.68 -22.40
N PHE A 235 16.75 14.34 -21.43
CA PHE A 235 16.44 15.72 -21.05
C PHE A 235 17.43 16.75 -21.64
N ALA A 236 18.21 16.37 -22.68
CA ALA A 236 19.20 17.27 -23.31
C ALA A 236 18.58 18.52 -23.92
N ASN A 237 17.33 18.47 -24.37
CA ASN A 237 16.58 19.60 -24.96
C ASN A 237 15.84 20.45 -23.91
N TRP A 238 16.28 20.43 -22.64
CA TRP A 238 15.62 21.12 -21.53
C TRP A 238 15.35 22.62 -21.80
N HIS A 239 16.26 23.33 -22.50
CA HIS A 239 16.09 24.74 -22.84
C HIS A 239 14.92 24.99 -23.79
N ARG A 240 14.62 24.06 -24.72
CA ARG A 240 13.41 24.13 -25.56
C ARG A 240 12.14 23.88 -24.77
N ILE A 241 12.20 23.02 -23.74
CA ILE A 241 11.09 22.79 -22.83
C ILE A 241 10.80 24.08 -22.03
N GLU A 242 11.85 24.75 -21.51
CA GLU A 242 11.70 26.05 -20.84
C GLU A 242 11.04 27.10 -21.75
N GLU A 243 11.52 27.21 -22.97
CA GLU A 243 11.03 28.17 -23.98
C GLU A 243 9.56 27.91 -24.35
N ARG A 244 9.18 26.65 -24.62
CA ARG A 244 7.84 26.28 -25.07
C ARG A 244 6.79 26.31 -23.96
N LEU A 245 7.18 26.07 -22.73
CA LEU A 245 6.27 26.01 -21.56
C LEU A 245 6.39 27.24 -20.64
N HIS A 246 7.33 28.15 -20.94
CA HIS A 246 7.63 29.33 -20.09
C HIS A 246 7.86 28.94 -18.63
N CYS A 247 8.58 27.83 -18.38
CA CYS A 247 8.86 27.30 -17.06
C CYS A 247 10.37 27.13 -16.83
N GLU A 248 10.79 26.82 -15.62
CA GLU A 248 12.19 26.54 -15.32
C GLU A 248 12.46 25.05 -15.17
N VAL A 249 13.55 24.56 -15.77
CA VAL A 249 13.98 23.16 -15.68
C VAL A 249 15.21 23.01 -14.79
N TYR A 250 15.11 22.18 -13.77
CA TYR A 250 16.17 21.90 -12.82
C TYR A 250 16.62 20.44 -12.88
N PHE A 251 17.90 20.21 -12.63
CA PHE A 251 18.49 18.88 -12.61
C PHE A 251 18.84 18.44 -11.19
N ALA A 252 18.36 17.28 -10.80
CA ALA A 252 18.72 16.64 -9.55
C ALA A 252 20.23 16.35 -9.47
N ASP A 253 20.78 16.36 -8.26
CA ASP A 253 22.15 15.97 -8.03
C ASP A 253 22.34 14.47 -8.33
N PRO A 254 23.51 14.06 -8.85
CA PRO A 254 23.80 12.65 -9.07
C PRO A 254 23.64 11.85 -7.78
N TYR A 255 23.06 10.65 -7.88
CA TYR A 255 22.82 9.73 -6.75
C TYR A 255 21.87 10.26 -5.66
N CYS A 256 21.16 11.34 -5.88
CA CYS A 256 20.22 11.95 -4.96
C CYS A 256 18.75 11.62 -5.34
N ALA A 257 18.39 10.34 -5.39
CA ALA A 257 17.04 9.88 -5.77
C ALA A 257 15.92 10.53 -4.93
N TRP A 258 16.19 10.86 -3.66
CA TRP A 258 15.23 11.53 -2.76
C TRP A 258 14.77 12.90 -3.26
N GLN A 259 15.56 13.57 -4.11
CA GLN A 259 15.21 14.87 -4.71
C GLN A 259 14.04 14.77 -5.69
N LYS A 260 13.74 13.54 -6.21
CA LYS A 260 12.60 13.19 -7.06
C LYS A 260 11.74 12.07 -6.43
N GLY A 261 11.59 12.08 -5.12
CA GLY A 261 10.90 11.01 -4.39
C GLY A 261 9.42 10.87 -4.73
N THR A 262 8.78 11.94 -5.25
CA THR A 262 7.39 11.87 -5.71
C THR A 262 7.29 10.99 -6.94
N ASN A 263 8.13 11.24 -7.92
CA ASN A 263 8.12 10.49 -9.18
C ASN A 263 8.54 9.02 -8.97
N GLU A 264 9.54 8.76 -8.12
CA GLU A 264 9.95 7.40 -7.77
C GLU A 264 8.76 6.60 -7.18
N ASN A 265 8.02 7.19 -6.26
CA ASN A 265 6.84 6.54 -5.66
C ASN A 265 5.76 6.27 -6.72
N LEU A 266 5.45 7.24 -7.57
CA LEU A 266 4.42 7.14 -8.59
C LEU A 266 4.80 6.18 -9.72
N ASN A 267 6.07 6.17 -10.13
CA ASN A 267 6.61 5.16 -11.03
C ASN A 267 6.46 3.75 -10.43
N GLY A 268 6.61 3.63 -9.10
CA GLY A 268 6.33 2.40 -8.38
C GLY A 268 4.87 1.94 -8.49
N LEU A 269 3.90 2.88 -8.47
CA LEU A 269 2.47 2.58 -8.70
C LEU A 269 2.22 2.19 -10.16
N LEU A 270 2.82 2.91 -11.11
CA LEU A 270 2.71 2.56 -12.53
C LEU A 270 3.26 1.16 -12.81
N ARG A 271 4.33 0.76 -12.11
CA ARG A 271 4.93 -0.58 -12.22
C ARG A 271 4.05 -1.71 -11.69
N GLU A 272 2.99 -1.43 -10.95
CA GLU A 272 1.97 -2.43 -10.59
C GLU A 272 1.22 -2.93 -11.84
N PHE A 273 0.94 -2.03 -12.79
CA PHE A 273 0.29 -2.33 -14.08
C PHE A 273 1.31 -2.75 -15.15
N TYR A 274 2.51 -2.16 -15.13
CA TYR A 274 3.56 -2.37 -16.10
C TYR A 274 4.86 -2.83 -15.42
N PRO A 275 4.95 -4.10 -14.97
CA PRO A 275 6.13 -4.64 -14.28
C PRO A 275 7.41 -4.48 -15.10
N LYS A 276 8.55 -4.39 -14.40
CA LYS A 276 9.89 -4.43 -15.05
C LYS A 276 9.96 -5.65 -15.98
N GLY A 277 10.57 -5.48 -17.16
CA GLY A 277 10.66 -6.52 -18.16
C GLY A 277 9.49 -6.59 -19.15
N ARG A 278 8.39 -5.83 -18.95
CA ARG A 278 7.29 -5.77 -19.90
C ARG A 278 7.65 -4.98 -21.16
N ASN A 279 7.13 -5.39 -22.31
CA ASN A 279 7.21 -4.64 -23.54
C ASN A 279 6.14 -3.53 -23.55
N LEU A 280 6.56 -2.26 -23.51
CA LEU A 280 5.66 -1.10 -23.45
C LEU A 280 5.13 -0.70 -24.84
N SER A 281 5.73 -1.18 -25.95
CA SER A 281 5.23 -0.88 -27.29
C SER A 281 3.81 -1.41 -27.53
N ARG A 282 3.46 -2.51 -26.86
CA ARG A 282 2.16 -3.17 -26.96
C ARG A 282 1.06 -2.55 -26.08
N VAL A 283 1.38 -1.48 -25.35
CA VAL A 283 0.40 -0.82 -24.46
C VAL A 283 -0.49 0.10 -25.27
N ALA A 284 -1.81 -0.17 -25.31
CA ALA A 284 -2.78 0.68 -25.95
C ALA A 284 -2.97 2.00 -25.15
N PRO A 285 -3.13 3.15 -25.82
CA PRO A 285 -3.34 4.45 -25.18
C PRO A 285 -4.53 4.46 -24.20
N ALA A 286 -5.65 3.85 -24.58
CA ALA A 286 -6.83 3.74 -23.72
C ALA A 286 -6.57 2.96 -22.44
N THR A 287 -5.76 1.89 -22.48
CA THR A 287 -5.36 1.12 -21.32
C THR A 287 -4.46 1.94 -20.39
N LEU A 288 -3.53 2.72 -20.96
CA LEU A 288 -2.68 3.61 -20.18
C LEU A 288 -3.52 4.68 -19.47
N LYS A 289 -4.43 5.35 -20.19
CA LYS A 289 -5.35 6.36 -19.64
C LYS A 289 -6.18 5.80 -18.48
N ARG A 290 -6.79 4.62 -18.65
CA ARG A 290 -7.55 3.94 -17.59
C ARG A 290 -6.69 3.66 -16.35
N ASN A 291 -5.48 3.15 -16.53
CA ASN A 291 -4.60 2.82 -15.40
C ASN A 291 -4.11 4.09 -14.66
N LEU A 292 -3.86 5.18 -15.38
CA LEU A 292 -3.53 6.48 -14.77
C LEU A 292 -4.71 7.04 -13.97
N ALA A 293 -5.93 6.93 -14.48
CA ALA A 293 -7.12 7.31 -13.73
C ALA A 293 -7.25 6.53 -12.42
N LEU A 294 -7.01 5.21 -12.43
CA LEU A 294 -6.98 4.40 -11.21
C LEU A 294 -5.88 4.85 -10.23
N ILE A 295 -4.69 5.23 -10.71
CA ILE A 295 -3.60 5.72 -9.87
C ILE A 295 -3.96 7.08 -9.25
N ASN A 296 -4.54 8.00 -10.02
CA ASN A 296 -4.88 9.35 -9.56
C ASN A 296 -6.11 9.37 -8.63
N ALA A 297 -7.05 8.43 -8.79
CA ALA A 297 -8.22 8.27 -7.94
C ALA A 297 -7.91 7.59 -6.58
N ARG A 298 -6.68 7.09 -6.37
CA ARG A 298 -6.34 6.45 -5.07
C ARG A 298 -6.18 7.50 -3.98
N PRO A 299 -6.87 7.36 -2.84
CA PRO A 299 -6.61 8.16 -1.66
C PRO A 299 -5.17 7.99 -1.16
N ARG A 300 -4.55 9.08 -0.72
CA ARG A 300 -3.15 9.06 -0.28
C ARG A 300 -3.02 9.61 1.13
N LYS A 301 -2.38 8.85 2.01
CA LYS A 301 -2.14 9.28 3.40
C LYS A 301 -1.45 10.65 3.49
N VAL A 302 -0.47 10.91 2.61
CA VAL A 302 0.23 12.21 2.54
C VAL A 302 -0.64 13.37 2.07
N LEU A 303 -1.85 13.10 1.60
CA LEU A 303 -2.87 14.04 1.18
C LEU A 303 -4.11 13.94 2.09
N ASN A 304 -3.94 13.50 3.33
CA ASN A 304 -5.03 13.29 4.29
C ASN A 304 -6.18 12.42 3.71
N PHE A 305 -5.80 11.38 2.96
CA PHE A 305 -6.70 10.45 2.26
C PHE A 305 -7.56 11.06 1.15
N HIS A 306 -7.27 12.27 0.70
CA HIS A 306 -7.75 12.76 -0.59
C HIS A 306 -7.03 12.08 -1.74
N SER A 307 -7.70 11.99 -2.89
CA SER A 307 -7.09 11.51 -4.12
C SER A 307 -6.26 12.63 -4.79
N ALA A 308 -5.31 12.22 -5.62
CA ALA A 308 -4.53 13.19 -6.39
C ALA A 308 -5.39 13.92 -7.43
N GLN A 309 -6.42 13.24 -7.98
CA GLN A 309 -7.35 13.82 -8.93
C GLN A 309 -8.18 14.93 -8.29
N GLU A 310 -8.81 14.66 -7.12
CA GLU A 310 -9.61 15.65 -6.40
C GLU A 310 -8.81 16.94 -6.13
N LEU A 311 -7.59 16.80 -5.61
CA LEU A 311 -6.77 17.97 -5.30
C LEU A 311 -6.28 18.69 -6.55
N TRP A 312 -6.02 17.98 -7.65
CA TRP A 312 -5.63 18.58 -8.90
C TRP A 312 -6.80 19.36 -9.53
N ASP A 313 -8.01 18.84 -9.48
CA ASP A 313 -9.22 19.49 -9.99
C ASP A 313 -9.51 20.80 -9.19
N LEU A 314 -9.25 20.81 -7.87
CA LEU A 314 -9.33 22.03 -7.06
C LEU A 314 -8.31 23.10 -7.49
N GLU A 315 -7.05 22.72 -7.79
CA GLU A 315 -6.05 23.65 -8.28
C GLU A 315 -6.41 24.20 -9.68
N LEU A 316 -6.94 23.36 -10.57
CA LEU A 316 -7.41 23.79 -11.89
C LEU A 316 -8.55 24.83 -11.79
N ASN A 317 -9.54 24.53 -10.95
CA ASN A 317 -10.68 25.43 -10.75
C ASN A 317 -10.26 26.77 -10.14
N SER A 318 -9.27 26.78 -9.23
CA SER A 318 -8.75 28.02 -8.63
C SER A 318 -7.96 28.90 -9.62
N CYS A 319 -7.52 28.36 -10.74
CA CYS A 319 -6.85 29.14 -11.79
C CYS A 319 -7.81 29.71 -12.82
N CYS A 320 -9.10 29.28 -12.81
CA CYS A 320 -10.14 29.74 -13.77
C CYS A 320 -11.02 30.84 -13.17
N THR A 321 -10.88 31.13 -11.87
CA THR A 321 -11.50 32.26 -11.16
C THR A 321 -10.54 33.43 -11.04
#